data_7f69c962efab178ff0dc52c625721625
#
_entry.id   7f69c962efab178ff0dc52c625721625
#
_cell.length_a   1.000
_cell.length_b   1.000
_cell.length_c   1.000
_cell.angle_alpha   90.00
_cell.angle_beta   90.00
_cell.angle_gamma   90.00
#
_symmetry.space_group_name_H-M   'P 1'
#
loop_
_entity.id
_entity.type
_entity.pdbx_description
1 polymer ?
#
loop_
_entity_poly.entity_id
_entity_poly.type
_entity_poly.pdbx_seq_one_letter_code
_entity_poly.pdbx_strand_id
1 'polypeptide(L)'
;MADTNRTDAAALIQEAYSDVFLDSVSETAKVIGTFPVYNMGTKTTNLPVLSTFPHAKWVGESATAPEGVKPTAKATWANKTLVAEELAVILPIHENVLADATEDLLAELARMGGASIGRALDAAVLFGHQKPVTWASKSLFESADDAGQVVAVGNSNGVEGDDISGSILQAAEMVADVYDPSHLLGYSGLRYRLANQRDANGQPLFQPYMQGTPGSDGMVHGLNTVFFSGNVDDGSNGDAPVWDRDVASAIVVDRSRVVIGVRQDITVKYLDQATVGGINLAERDMVALRFCGRFAYALGDNIAQGRVAAENSPVAVITPYAGS
;
A
#
# COMPACT_ATOMS: atom_id res chain seq x y z
N MET A 1 14.99 30.45 41.81
CA MET A 1 15.44 29.48 40.82
C MET A 1 14.19 28.91 40.23
N ALA A 2 13.95 29.12 38.93
CA ALA A 2 12.81 28.53 38.24
C ALA A 2 13.15 27.04 38.04
N ASP A 3 12.44 26.16 38.74
CA ASP A 3 12.47 24.73 38.47
C ASP A 3 11.95 24.50 37.05
N THR A 4 12.76 23.96 36.21
CA THR A 4 12.35 23.50 34.88
C THR A 4 11.42 22.32 35.10
N ASN A 5 10.14 22.58 34.90
CA ASN A 5 9.10 21.61 35.21
C ASN A 5 9.20 20.43 34.24
N ARG A 6 9.07 19.17 34.73
CA ARG A 6 9.07 17.93 33.93
C ARG A 6 8.14 17.97 32.71
N THR A 7 7.10 18.81 32.80
CA THR A 7 6.14 19.02 31.72
C THR A 7 6.76 19.73 30.50
N ASP A 8 7.71 20.65 30.72
CA ASP A 8 8.39 21.38 29.63
C ASP A 8 9.39 20.49 28.90
N ALA A 9 10.08 19.61 29.64
CA ALA A 9 10.98 18.61 29.05
C ALA A 9 10.21 17.52 28.27
N ALA A 10 9.04 17.11 28.74
CA ALA A 10 8.20 16.13 28.06
C ALA A 10 7.66 16.64 26.71
N ALA A 11 7.34 17.94 26.60
CA ALA A 11 6.91 18.53 25.34
C ALA A 11 8.04 18.56 24.29
N LEU A 12 9.25 18.89 24.73
CA LEU A 12 10.43 18.92 23.83
C LEU A 12 10.81 17.52 23.33
N ILE A 13 10.71 16.52 24.21
CA ILE A 13 10.94 15.12 23.87
C ILE A 13 9.90 14.63 22.86
N GLN A 14 8.64 14.98 23.04
CA GLN A 14 7.55 14.58 22.13
C GLN A 14 7.74 15.11 20.69
N GLU A 15 8.21 16.34 20.52
CA GLU A 15 8.47 16.91 19.20
C GLU A 15 9.61 16.20 18.47
N ALA A 16 10.72 15.97 19.14
CA ALA A 16 11.90 15.30 18.55
C ALA A 16 11.61 13.86 18.09
N TYR A 17 10.84 13.11 18.87
CA TYR A 17 10.49 11.72 18.50
C TYR A 17 9.41 11.66 17.43
N SER A 18 8.53 12.66 17.34
CA SER A 18 7.53 12.73 16.28
C SER A 18 8.18 12.79 14.89
N ASP A 19 9.22 13.58 14.73
CA ASP A 19 9.92 13.72 13.45
C ASP A 19 10.62 12.42 13.02
N VAL A 20 11.35 11.78 13.93
CA VAL A 20 12.01 10.48 13.68
C VAL A 20 10.99 9.40 13.33
N PHE A 21 9.86 9.41 13.99
CA PHE A 21 8.79 8.45 13.72
C PHE A 21 8.14 8.66 12.34
N LEU A 22 7.85 9.90 11.95
CA LEU A 22 7.30 10.24 10.64
C LEU A 22 8.23 9.79 9.51
N ASP A 23 9.54 10.06 9.64
CA ASP A 23 10.53 9.62 8.68
C ASP A 23 10.55 8.09 8.56
N SER A 24 10.52 7.40 9.69
CA SER A 24 10.51 5.93 9.73
C SER A 24 9.26 5.32 9.09
N VAL A 25 8.07 5.91 9.30
CA VAL A 25 6.84 5.46 8.63
C VAL A 25 6.92 5.70 7.14
N SER A 26 7.38 6.87 6.70
CA SER A 26 7.52 7.17 5.28
C SER A 26 8.54 6.27 4.56
N GLU A 27 9.62 5.89 5.24
CA GLU A 27 10.60 4.94 4.71
C GLU A 27 10.06 3.50 4.64
N THR A 28 9.21 3.10 5.58
CA THR A 28 8.75 1.72 5.71
C THR A 28 7.43 1.48 5.00
N ALA A 29 6.47 2.41 5.10
CA ALA A 29 5.19 2.32 4.43
C ALA A 29 5.33 2.65 2.93
N LYS A 30 5.65 1.64 2.13
CA LYS A 30 5.79 1.79 0.67
C LYS A 30 4.51 2.26 -0.01
N VAL A 31 3.36 1.90 0.53
CA VAL A 31 2.04 2.31 0.03
C VAL A 31 1.88 3.83 0.11
N ILE A 32 2.30 4.49 1.20
CA ILE A 32 2.24 5.97 1.32
C ILE A 32 3.17 6.64 0.29
N GLY A 33 4.35 6.10 0.07
CA GLY A 33 5.30 6.64 -0.93
C GLY A 33 4.87 6.39 -2.38
N THR A 34 4.10 5.33 -2.62
CA THR A 34 3.72 4.91 -3.98
C THR A 34 2.43 5.57 -4.45
N PHE A 35 1.40 5.61 -3.61
CA PHE A 35 0.06 6.06 -3.99
C PHE A 35 -0.20 7.53 -3.65
N PRO A 36 -1.16 8.19 -4.32
CA PRO A 36 -1.61 9.52 -3.97
C PRO A 36 -2.13 9.59 -2.54
N VAL A 37 -1.64 10.58 -1.79
CA VAL A 37 -2.05 10.83 -0.41
C VAL A 37 -3.03 11.99 -0.36
N TYR A 38 -4.14 11.80 0.36
CA TYR A 38 -5.16 12.80 0.59
C TYR A 38 -5.24 13.18 2.08
N ASN A 39 -5.00 14.45 2.41
CA ASN A 39 -5.11 14.93 3.78
C ASN A 39 -6.58 15.17 4.15
N MET A 40 -7.07 14.42 5.15
CA MET A 40 -8.47 14.44 5.57
C MET A 40 -8.70 15.40 6.73
N GLY A 41 -9.62 16.36 6.56
CA GLY A 41 -10.06 17.25 7.64
C GLY A 41 -11.09 16.62 8.59
N THR A 42 -11.80 15.56 8.14
CA THR A 42 -12.88 14.90 8.90
C THR A 42 -12.64 13.39 8.97
N LYS A 43 -13.32 12.69 9.90
CA LYS A 43 -13.21 11.23 10.01
C LYS A 43 -13.65 10.53 8.73
N THR A 44 -14.66 11.06 8.07
CA THR A 44 -15.24 10.49 6.85
C THR A 44 -15.21 11.52 5.73
N THR A 45 -14.69 11.14 4.57
CA THR A 45 -14.64 12.00 3.38
C THR A 45 -15.15 11.20 2.18
N ASN A 46 -16.05 11.79 1.41
CA ASN A 46 -16.57 11.19 0.19
C ASN A 46 -15.78 11.71 -1.01
N LEU A 47 -15.22 10.78 -1.77
CA LEU A 47 -14.53 11.06 -3.03
C LEU A 47 -15.47 10.73 -4.20
N PRO A 48 -15.85 11.74 -5.02
CA PRO A 48 -16.60 11.46 -6.23
C PRO A 48 -15.68 10.81 -7.27
N VAL A 49 -16.07 9.64 -7.75
CA VAL A 49 -15.37 8.91 -8.82
C VAL A 49 -16.29 8.88 -10.05
N LEU A 50 -15.76 9.27 -11.21
CA LEU A 50 -16.49 9.19 -12.46
C LEU A 50 -16.72 7.73 -12.83
N SER A 51 -17.98 7.32 -12.95
CA SER A 51 -18.36 5.94 -13.27
C SER A 51 -18.59 5.72 -14.77
N THR A 52 -19.13 6.70 -15.47
CA THR A 52 -19.39 6.58 -16.91
C THR A 52 -18.92 7.84 -17.63
N PHE A 53 -18.09 7.63 -18.66
CA PHE A 53 -17.65 8.73 -19.53
C PHE A 53 -18.73 9.09 -20.57
N PRO A 54 -18.96 10.38 -20.80
CA PRO A 54 -19.81 10.80 -21.92
C PRO A 54 -19.12 10.53 -23.26
N HIS A 55 -19.84 9.92 -24.18
CA HIS A 55 -19.33 9.67 -25.53
C HIS A 55 -19.71 10.81 -26.48
N ALA A 56 -18.70 11.40 -27.13
CA ALA A 56 -18.92 12.32 -28.24
C ALA A 56 -19.20 11.55 -29.53
N LYS A 57 -20.09 12.11 -30.37
CA LYS A 57 -20.38 11.59 -31.71
C LYS A 57 -20.21 12.70 -32.72
N TRP A 58 -19.80 12.34 -33.92
CA TRP A 58 -19.73 13.29 -35.01
C TRP A 58 -21.15 13.75 -35.41
N VAL A 59 -21.31 15.07 -35.60
CA VAL A 59 -22.55 15.69 -36.09
C VAL A 59 -22.36 15.96 -37.58
N GLY A 60 -22.93 15.14 -38.42
CA GLY A 60 -22.82 15.24 -39.90
C GLY A 60 -23.69 14.20 -40.57
N GLU A 61 -23.64 14.15 -41.90
CA GLU A 61 -24.32 13.11 -42.67
C GLU A 61 -23.78 11.73 -42.28
N SER A 62 -24.54 11.02 -41.47
CA SER A 62 -24.26 9.64 -41.06
C SER A 62 -25.52 8.80 -41.26
N ALA A 63 -25.34 7.59 -41.81
CA ALA A 63 -26.45 6.65 -42.04
C ALA A 63 -27.27 6.28 -40.79
N THR A 64 -26.74 6.59 -39.59
CA THR A 64 -27.32 6.22 -38.29
C THR A 64 -27.74 7.39 -37.41
N ALA A 65 -27.45 8.64 -37.76
CA ALA A 65 -27.83 9.82 -36.98
C ALA A 65 -28.57 10.85 -37.85
N PRO A 66 -29.68 11.43 -37.36
CA PRO A 66 -30.36 12.53 -38.08
C PRO A 66 -29.42 13.73 -38.23
N GLU A 67 -29.41 14.34 -39.43
CA GLU A 67 -28.60 15.53 -39.70
C GLU A 67 -28.81 16.65 -38.68
N GLY A 68 -27.71 17.21 -38.17
CA GLY A 68 -27.72 18.42 -37.34
C GLY A 68 -28.12 18.21 -35.87
N VAL A 69 -28.50 17.01 -35.46
CA VAL A 69 -28.87 16.73 -34.05
C VAL A 69 -27.61 16.43 -33.23
N LYS A 70 -27.36 17.27 -32.22
CA LYS A 70 -26.27 17.03 -31.25
C LYS A 70 -26.65 15.89 -30.32
N PRO A 71 -25.81 14.86 -30.19
CA PRO A 71 -26.08 13.76 -29.26
C PRO A 71 -26.03 14.24 -27.81
N THR A 72 -26.95 13.75 -26.99
CA THR A 72 -26.91 13.94 -25.54
C THR A 72 -26.15 12.78 -24.90
N ALA A 73 -25.19 13.08 -24.03
CA ALA A 73 -24.48 12.10 -23.25
C ALA A 73 -24.63 12.41 -21.77
N LYS A 74 -24.69 11.37 -20.94
CA LYS A 74 -24.80 11.49 -19.50
C LYS A 74 -23.50 11.02 -18.84
N ALA A 75 -22.92 11.85 -17.97
CA ALA A 75 -21.89 11.42 -17.05
C ALA A 75 -22.53 10.96 -15.74
N THR A 76 -22.12 9.82 -15.21
CA THR A 76 -22.55 9.34 -13.89
C THR A 76 -21.38 9.31 -12.93
N TRP A 77 -21.65 9.68 -11.69
CA TRP A 77 -20.68 9.73 -10.61
C TRP A 77 -21.06 8.71 -9.56
N ALA A 78 -20.05 7.98 -9.07
CA ALA A 78 -20.15 7.14 -7.88
C ALA A 78 -19.36 7.78 -6.74
N ASN A 79 -19.79 7.56 -5.51
CA ASN A 79 -19.07 8.03 -4.34
C ASN A 79 -18.28 6.88 -3.71
N LYS A 80 -17.00 7.11 -3.47
CA LYS A 80 -16.17 6.26 -2.61
C LYS A 80 -15.93 6.98 -1.29
N THR A 81 -16.12 6.28 -0.20
CA THR A 81 -16.00 6.84 1.14
C THR A 81 -14.66 6.44 1.75
N LEU A 82 -13.86 7.44 2.11
CA LEU A 82 -12.69 7.29 2.96
C LEU A 82 -13.12 7.38 4.42
N VAL A 83 -12.81 6.38 5.23
CA VAL A 83 -13.03 6.37 6.68
C VAL A 83 -11.69 6.25 7.38
N ALA A 84 -11.29 7.28 8.13
CA ALA A 84 -10.03 7.27 8.86
C ALA A 84 -10.19 6.48 10.17
N GLU A 85 -9.45 5.39 10.28
CA GLU A 85 -9.36 4.55 11.47
C GLU A 85 -8.00 4.68 12.15
N GLU A 86 -7.97 4.41 13.44
CA GLU A 86 -6.78 4.55 14.27
C GLU A 86 -5.93 3.28 14.17
N LEU A 87 -4.65 3.48 13.89
CA LEU A 87 -3.61 2.47 13.96
C LEU A 87 -2.64 2.88 15.05
N ALA A 88 -2.40 2.03 16.04
CA ALA A 88 -1.60 2.35 17.21
C ALA A 88 -0.72 1.18 17.65
N VAL A 89 0.44 1.52 18.20
CA VAL A 89 1.35 0.57 18.86
C VAL A 89 1.85 1.17 20.16
N ILE A 90 2.03 0.32 21.19
CA ILE A 90 2.58 0.72 22.47
C ILE A 90 3.80 -0.15 22.76
N LEU A 91 4.93 0.50 23.01
CA LEU A 91 6.21 -0.15 23.31
C LEU A 91 6.59 0.12 24.78
N PRO A 92 6.42 -0.84 25.69
CA PRO A 92 6.86 -0.73 27.08
C PRO A 92 8.36 -1.05 27.21
N ILE A 93 9.07 -0.29 28.06
CA ILE A 93 10.49 -0.47 28.36
C ILE A 93 10.77 -0.15 29.81
N HIS A 94 11.78 -0.78 30.42
CA HIS A 94 12.24 -0.47 31.78
C HIS A 94 13.04 0.83 31.81
N GLU A 95 12.79 1.69 32.82
CA GLU A 95 13.54 2.95 33.03
C GLU A 95 15.05 2.72 33.17
N ASN A 96 15.46 1.66 33.86
CA ASN A 96 16.87 1.35 34.04
C ASN A 96 17.57 1.07 32.69
N VAL A 97 16.88 0.39 31.75
CA VAL A 97 17.45 0.13 30.42
C VAL A 97 17.62 1.43 29.64
N LEU A 98 16.69 2.38 29.82
CA LEU A 98 16.78 3.69 29.21
C LEU A 98 17.92 4.54 29.80
N ALA A 99 18.15 4.44 31.12
CA ALA A 99 19.20 5.18 31.83
C ALA A 99 20.60 4.63 31.53
N ASP A 100 20.72 3.31 31.34
CA ASP A 100 22.00 2.62 31.09
C ASP A 100 22.37 2.54 29.61
N ALA A 101 21.47 2.93 28.70
CA ALA A 101 21.72 2.87 27.27
C ALA A 101 22.78 3.89 26.84
N THR A 102 23.78 3.41 26.09
CA THR A 102 24.89 4.23 25.54
C THR A 102 24.47 5.00 24.26
N GLU A 103 23.38 4.58 23.62
CA GLU A 103 22.84 5.18 22.39
C GLU A 103 21.44 5.73 22.66
N ASP A 104 20.92 6.54 21.73
CA ASP A 104 19.55 7.07 21.83
C ASP A 104 18.51 5.96 21.55
N LEU A 105 18.29 5.14 22.60
CA LEU A 105 17.34 4.03 22.55
C LEU A 105 15.92 4.48 22.25
N LEU A 106 15.56 5.69 22.63
CA LEU A 106 14.23 6.23 22.35
C LEU A 106 14.02 6.51 20.86
N ALA A 107 15.06 7.00 20.17
CA ALA A 107 15.02 7.19 18.72
C ALA A 107 14.89 5.85 17.97
N GLU A 108 15.61 4.82 18.43
CA GLU A 108 15.49 3.48 17.85
C GLU A 108 14.11 2.85 18.08
N LEU A 109 13.53 3.01 19.26
CA LEU A 109 12.17 2.58 19.56
C LEU A 109 11.13 3.34 18.71
N ALA A 110 11.35 4.64 18.47
CA ALA A 110 10.51 5.43 17.59
C ALA A 110 10.56 4.88 16.15
N ARG A 111 11.75 4.53 15.67
CA ARG A 111 11.93 3.91 14.35
C ARG A 111 11.22 2.56 14.25
N MET A 112 11.36 1.70 15.26
CA MET A 112 10.66 0.41 15.31
C MET A 112 9.14 0.57 15.32
N GLY A 113 8.62 1.51 16.12
CA GLY A 113 7.19 1.82 16.17
C GLY A 113 6.64 2.33 14.83
N GLY A 114 7.41 3.20 14.16
CA GLY A 114 7.09 3.67 12.82
C GLY A 114 7.06 2.55 11.79
N ALA A 115 8.08 1.71 11.80
CA ALA A 115 8.17 0.55 10.92
C ALA A 115 6.99 -0.42 11.11
N SER A 116 6.57 -0.65 12.36
CA SER A 116 5.42 -1.52 12.67
C SER A 116 4.11 -0.96 12.08
N ILE A 117 3.85 0.33 12.27
CA ILE A 117 2.66 0.99 11.70
C ILE A 117 2.68 0.96 10.17
N GLY A 118 3.84 1.23 9.56
CA GLY A 118 4.00 1.18 8.10
C GLY A 118 3.68 -0.20 7.53
N ARG A 119 4.20 -1.26 8.15
CA ARG A 119 3.94 -2.66 7.74
C ARG A 119 2.47 -3.03 7.87
N ALA A 120 1.82 -2.66 8.96
CA ALA A 120 0.40 -2.96 9.17
C ALA A 120 -0.48 -2.26 8.13
N LEU A 121 -0.16 -1.02 7.77
CA LEU A 121 -0.86 -0.29 6.72
C LEU A 121 -0.65 -0.96 5.34
N ASP A 122 0.58 -1.31 5.00
CA ASP A 122 0.90 -1.98 3.74
C ASP A 122 0.15 -3.32 3.62
N ALA A 123 0.16 -4.16 4.66
CA ALA A 123 -0.53 -5.45 4.70
C ALA A 123 -2.06 -5.30 4.53
N ALA A 124 -2.65 -4.29 5.18
CA ALA A 124 -4.08 -4.00 5.08
C ALA A 124 -4.50 -3.54 3.68
N VAL A 125 -3.69 -2.71 3.02
CA VAL A 125 -3.98 -2.20 1.68
C VAL A 125 -3.75 -3.26 0.61
N LEU A 126 -2.63 -4.00 0.67
CA LEU A 126 -2.27 -4.99 -0.34
C LEU A 126 -3.17 -6.23 -0.30
N PHE A 127 -3.27 -6.86 0.87
CA PHE A 127 -3.92 -8.16 1.04
C PHE A 127 -5.18 -8.14 1.93
N GLY A 128 -5.50 -7.00 2.55
CA GLY A 128 -6.64 -6.89 3.46
C GLY A 128 -6.40 -7.51 4.84
N HIS A 129 -5.13 -7.83 5.18
CA HIS A 129 -4.80 -8.38 6.48
C HIS A 129 -5.12 -7.36 7.59
N GLN A 130 -5.91 -7.78 8.58
CA GLN A 130 -6.37 -6.94 9.69
C GLN A 130 -7.01 -5.60 9.25
N LYS A 131 -7.54 -5.54 8.03
CA LYS A 131 -8.22 -4.37 7.49
C LYS A 131 -9.40 -3.98 8.38
N PRO A 132 -9.57 -2.69 8.74
CA PRO A 132 -10.72 -2.23 9.48
C PRO A 132 -12.03 -2.55 8.74
N VAL A 133 -13.03 -3.06 9.46
CA VAL A 133 -14.36 -3.40 8.89
C VAL A 133 -15.06 -2.18 8.27
N THR A 134 -14.73 -0.98 8.75
CA THR A 134 -15.27 0.28 8.26
C THR A 134 -14.74 0.70 6.89
N TRP A 135 -13.64 0.09 6.41
CA TRP A 135 -13.15 0.32 5.07
C TRP A 135 -14.00 -0.45 4.06
N ALA A 136 -14.88 0.28 3.38
CA ALA A 136 -15.78 -0.31 2.39
C ALA A 136 -15.06 -0.77 1.11
N SER A 137 -13.87 -0.21 0.82
CA SER A 137 -13.06 -0.61 -0.32
C SER A 137 -12.37 -1.95 -0.04
N LYS A 138 -12.35 -2.80 -1.06
CA LYS A 138 -11.59 -4.05 -1.06
C LYS A 138 -10.09 -3.77 -1.09
N SER A 139 -9.27 -4.67 -0.56
CA SER A 139 -7.82 -4.60 -0.75
C SER A 139 -7.45 -4.75 -2.24
N LEU A 140 -6.20 -4.50 -2.58
CA LEU A 140 -5.78 -4.65 -3.97
C LEU A 140 -5.94 -6.09 -4.44
N PHE A 141 -5.56 -7.07 -3.63
CA PHE A 141 -5.74 -8.48 -3.92
C PHE A 141 -7.21 -8.87 -4.05
N GLU A 142 -8.04 -8.56 -3.04
CA GLU A 142 -9.48 -8.88 -3.06
C GLU A 142 -10.20 -8.28 -4.28
N SER A 143 -9.80 -7.09 -4.71
CA SER A 143 -10.42 -6.42 -5.87
C SER A 143 -10.08 -7.12 -7.18
N ALA A 144 -8.84 -7.61 -7.35
CA ALA A 144 -8.41 -8.34 -8.52
C ALA A 144 -9.03 -9.75 -8.58
N ASP A 145 -9.10 -10.43 -7.44
CA ASP A 145 -9.69 -11.77 -7.32
C ASP A 145 -11.19 -11.75 -7.67
N ASP A 146 -11.94 -10.81 -7.12
CA ASP A 146 -13.36 -10.64 -7.43
C ASP A 146 -13.64 -10.27 -8.89
N ALA A 147 -12.73 -9.56 -9.54
CA ALA A 147 -12.81 -9.23 -10.96
C ALA A 147 -12.33 -10.38 -11.87
N GLY A 148 -11.78 -11.46 -11.31
CA GLY A 148 -11.18 -12.54 -12.07
C GLY A 148 -9.90 -12.14 -12.81
N GLN A 149 -9.26 -11.04 -12.39
CA GLN A 149 -7.99 -10.54 -12.96
C GLN A 149 -6.80 -11.16 -12.26
N VAL A 150 -6.72 -12.49 -12.32
CA VAL A 150 -5.68 -13.30 -11.68
C VAL A 150 -4.96 -14.14 -12.73
N VAL A 151 -3.64 -14.02 -12.80
CA VAL A 151 -2.77 -14.74 -13.73
C VAL A 151 -1.85 -15.66 -12.92
N ALA A 152 -1.90 -16.95 -13.15
CA ALA A 152 -0.92 -17.87 -12.58
C ALA A 152 0.42 -17.79 -13.34
N VAL A 153 1.53 -17.73 -12.63
CA VAL A 153 2.86 -17.80 -13.24
C VAL A 153 3.00 -19.10 -14.02
N GLY A 154 3.56 -19.02 -15.24
CA GLY A 154 3.77 -20.18 -16.09
C GLY A 154 2.57 -20.56 -16.98
N ASN A 155 1.46 -19.83 -16.90
CA ASN A 155 0.28 -20.10 -17.74
C ASN A 155 0.07 -19.00 -18.81
N SER A 156 1.09 -18.22 -19.11
CA SER A 156 1.02 -17.16 -20.12
C SER A 156 1.35 -17.71 -21.51
N ASN A 157 0.43 -17.53 -22.45
CA ASN A 157 0.62 -17.80 -23.89
C ASN A 157 1.11 -19.21 -24.27
N GLY A 158 0.80 -20.25 -23.46
CA GLY A 158 1.17 -21.64 -23.76
C GLY A 158 2.65 -21.95 -23.54
N VAL A 159 3.40 -21.09 -22.89
CA VAL A 159 4.76 -21.37 -22.43
C VAL A 159 4.68 -22.03 -21.07
N GLU A 160 4.99 -23.31 -21.00
CA GLU A 160 5.11 -24.03 -19.73
C GLU A 160 6.41 -23.63 -19.03
N GLY A 161 6.32 -23.24 -17.76
CA GLY A 161 7.45 -22.93 -16.93
C GLY A 161 7.33 -21.63 -16.13
N ASP A 162 8.40 -21.20 -15.50
CA ASP A 162 8.45 -19.99 -14.68
C ASP A 162 8.59 -18.70 -15.53
N ASP A 163 7.60 -18.42 -16.39
CA ASP A 163 7.56 -17.18 -17.18
C ASP A 163 6.83 -16.07 -16.44
N ILE A 164 7.51 -15.47 -15.47
CA ILE A 164 6.97 -14.33 -14.74
C ILE A 164 6.90 -13.07 -15.60
N SER A 165 7.77 -12.92 -16.60
CA SER A 165 7.77 -11.76 -17.50
C SER A 165 6.52 -11.73 -18.38
N GLY A 166 6.18 -12.88 -19.00
CA GLY A 166 4.94 -13.02 -19.76
C GLY A 166 3.69 -12.86 -18.90
N SER A 167 3.72 -13.36 -17.67
CA SER A 167 2.61 -13.19 -16.72
C SER A 167 2.40 -11.72 -16.32
N ILE A 168 3.47 -10.91 -16.19
CA ILE A 168 3.38 -9.48 -15.95
C ILE A 168 2.72 -8.76 -17.13
N LEU A 169 3.10 -9.10 -18.36
CA LEU A 169 2.50 -8.51 -19.56
C LEU A 169 1.02 -8.85 -19.66
N GLN A 170 0.64 -10.10 -19.41
CA GLN A 170 -0.76 -10.54 -19.41
C GLN A 170 -1.58 -9.84 -18.32
N ALA A 171 -1.04 -9.69 -17.12
CA ALA A 171 -1.69 -8.95 -16.05
C ALA A 171 -1.86 -7.46 -16.41
N ALA A 172 -0.84 -6.86 -17.04
CA ALA A 172 -0.92 -5.48 -17.52
C ALA A 172 -1.97 -5.31 -18.63
N GLU A 173 -2.10 -6.28 -19.55
CA GLU A 173 -3.14 -6.30 -20.58
C GLU A 173 -4.54 -6.32 -19.97
N MET A 174 -4.78 -7.16 -18.95
CA MET A 174 -6.07 -7.21 -18.25
C MET A 174 -6.46 -5.88 -17.62
N VAL A 175 -5.49 -5.16 -17.02
CA VAL A 175 -5.75 -3.83 -16.46
C VAL A 175 -5.95 -2.80 -17.58
N ALA A 176 -5.18 -2.90 -18.67
CA ALA A 176 -5.20 -1.95 -19.78
C ALA A 176 -6.53 -1.93 -20.56
N ASP A 177 -7.37 -2.93 -20.41
CA ASP A 177 -8.71 -2.96 -21.03
C ASP A 177 -9.56 -1.75 -20.62
N VAL A 178 -9.43 -1.25 -19.39
CA VAL A 178 -10.27 -0.17 -18.84
C VAL A 178 -9.44 0.91 -18.15
N TYR A 179 -8.32 0.56 -17.57
CA TYR A 179 -7.46 1.43 -16.76
C TYR A 179 -6.07 1.56 -17.39
N ASP A 180 -5.23 2.42 -16.84
CA ASP A 180 -3.85 2.62 -17.32
C ASP A 180 -2.86 2.01 -16.32
N PRO A 181 -2.32 0.80 -16.58
CA PRO A 181 -1.38 0.15 -15.68
C PRO A 181 -0.09 0.97 -15.59
N SER A 182 0.29 1.41 -14.42
CA SER A 182 1.42 2.31 -14.19
C SER A 182 2.49 1.75 -13.27
N HIS A 183 2.12 0.86 -12.35
CA HIS A 183 3.03 0.33 -11.33
C HIS A 183 2.95 -1.18 -11.23
N LEU A 184 4.11 -1.77 -10.99
CA LEU A 184 4.29 -3.18 -10.64
C LEU A 184 4.75 -3.25 -9.18
N LEU A 185 3.95 -3.86 -8.33
CA LEU A 185 4.27 -4.13 -6.94
C LEU A 185 4.76 -5.56 -6.80
N GLY A 186 5.76 -5.80 -5.98
CA GLY A 186 6.28 -7.14 -5.77
C GLY A 186 7.10 -7.26 -4.49
N TYR A 187 7.45 -8.48 -4.10
CA TYR A 187 8.40 -8.69 -3.02
C TYR A 187 9.85 -8.46 -3.51
N SER A 188 10.76 -8.16 -2.61
CA SER A 188 12.15 -7.83 -2.95
C SER A 188 12.89 -8.93 -3.73
N GLY A 189 12.51 -10.19 -3.54
CA GLY A 189 13.08 -11.32 -4.27
C GLY A 189 12.65 -11.40 -5.74
N LEU A 190 11.55 -10.76 -6.12
CA LEU A 190 11.07 -10.69 -7.50
C LEU A 190 12.12 -10.05 -8.44
N ARG A 191 12.87 -9.06 -7.95
CA ARG A 191 13.97 -8.42 -8.69
C ARG A 191 14.99 -9.45 -9.18
N TYR A 192 15.40 -10.36 -8.30
CA TYR A 192 16.39 -11.39 -8.64
C TYR A 192 15.81 -12.46 -9.54
N ARG A 193 14.53 -12.78 -9.38
CA ARG A 193 13.82 -13.74 -10.25
C ARG A 193 13.71 -13.20 -11.67
N LEU A 194 13.36 -11.92 -11.84
CA LEU A 194 13.37 -11.25 -13.14
C LEU A 194 14.76 -11.19 -13.77
N ALA A 195 15.80 -10.86 -12.98
CA ALA A 195 17.17 -10.80 -13.45
C ALA A 195 17.72 -12.17 -13.88
N ASN A 196 17.19 -13.26 -13.35
CA ASN A 196 17.61 -14.62 -13.69
C ASN A 196 16.93 -15.18 -14.95
N GLN A 197 15.91 -14.50 -15.49
CA GLN A 197 15.26 -14.96 -16.72
C GLN A 197 16.20 -14.89 -17.92
N ARG A 198 16.24 -15.96 -18.71
CA ARG A 198 17.10 -16.11 -19.87
C ARG A 198 16.26 -16.46 -21.11
N ASP A 199 16.72 -16.04 -22.29
CA ASP A 199 16.16 -16.50 -23.55
C ASP A 199 16.63 -17.94 -23.88
N ALA A 200 16.13 -18.51 -24.96
CA ALA A 200 16.53 -19.84 -25.44
C ALA A 200 18.05 -19.96 -25.76
N ASN A 201 18.73 -18.83 -25.93
CA ASN A 201 20.16 -18.75 -26.18
C ASN A 201 21.00 -18.49 -24.93
N GLY A 202 20.35 -18.42 -23.74
CA GLY A 202 21.01 -18.17 -22.46
C GLY A 202 21.33 -16.68 -22.18
N GLN A 203 20.85 -15.77 -23.02
CA GLN A 203 21.04 -14.34 -22.79
C GLN A 203 20.01 -13.82 -21.77
N PRO A 204 20.39 -12.91 -20.86
CA PRO A 204 19.44 -12.34 -19.91
C PRO A 204 18.39 -11.52 -20.65
N LEU A 205 17.13 -11.87 -20.49
CA LEU A 205 15.98 -11.14 -21.04
C LEU A 205 15.84 -9.77 -20.36
N PHE A 206 16.24 -9.70 -19.10
CA PHE A 206 16.10 -8.55 -18.27
C PHE A 206 17.47 -8.15 -17.72
N GLN A 207 17.94 -6.96 -18.06
CA GLN A 207 19.15 -6.36 -17.49
C GLN A 207 18.75 -5.28 -16.47
N PRO A 208 18.46 -5.65 -15.22
CA PRO A 208 18.22 -4.65 -14.22
C PRO A 208 19.53 -4.01 -13.83
N TYR A 209 19.63 -2.70 -14.01
CA TYR A 209 20.52 -1.87 -13.23
C TYR A 209 22.03 -2.09 -13.30
N MET A 210 22.59 -2.36 -14.45
CA MET A 210 24.04 -2.14 -14.57
C MET A 210 24.42 -0.64 -14.57
N GLN A 211 23.44 0.26 -14.61
CA GLN A 211 23.63 1.72 -14.60
C GLN A 211 22.62 2.50 -13.73
N GLY A 212 21.88 1.84 -12.83
CA GLY A 212 20.89 2.50 -11.99
C GLY A 212 21.49 3.16 -10.76
N THR A 213 20.95 4.31 -10.39
CA THR A 213 21.24 4.95 -9.10
C THR A 213 20.82 4.02 -7.96
N PRO A 214 21.65 3.78 -6.94
CA PRO A 214 21.26 3.03 -5.77
C PRO A 214 19.97 3.61 -5.16
N GLY A 215 18.93 2.80 -5.00
CA GLY A 215 17.65 3.22 -4.40
C GLY A 215 16.49 3.46 -5.38
N SER A 216 16.71 3.47 -6.72
CA SER A 216 15.60 3.45 -7.65
C SER A 216 15.14 2.02 -7.91
N ASP A 217 13.86 1.74 -7.73
CA ASP A 217 13.30 0.42 -7.96
C ASP A 217 13.12 0.07 -9.47
N GLY A 218 13.34 1.05 -10.36
CA GLY A 218 13.40 0.91 -11.82
C GLY A 218 12.07 0.69 -12.53
N MET A 219 12.16 0.29 -13.79
CA MET A 219 11.00 0.02 -14.65
C MET A 219 11.11 -1.37 -15.27
N VAL A 220 9.99 -2.08 -15.31
CA VAL A 220 9.82 -3.39 -15.97
C VAL A 220 8.68 -3.26 -16.96
N HIS A 221 8.91 -3.54 -18.24
CA HIS A 221 7.91 -3.44 -19.30
C HIS A 221 7.13 -2.10 -19.33
N GLY A 222 7.80 -0.98 -18.96
CA GLY A 222 7.15 0.33 -18.90
C GLY A 222 6.43 0.62 -17.58
N LEU A 223 6.34 -0.36 -16.65
CA LEU A 223 5.75 -0.19 -15.34
C LEU A 223 6.80 0.20 -14.31
N ASN A 224 6.50 1.21 -13.48
CA ASN A 224 7.35 1.57 -12.35
C ASN A 224 7.29 0.46 -11.30
N THR A 225 8.45 -0.05 -10.88
CA THR A 225 8.50 -1.13 -9.90
C THR A 225 8.62 -0.61 -8.48
N VAL A 226 7.89 -1.22 -7.56
CA VAL A 226 8.01 -0.99 -6.12
C VAL A 226 8.13 -2.34 -5.42
N PHE A 227 9.25 -2.52 -4.71
CA PHE A 227 9.51 -3.78 -4.02
C PHE A 227 9.30 -3.64 -2.52
N PHE A 228 8.42 -4.47 -1.98
CA PHE A 228 8.19 -4.58 -0.55
C PHE A 228 9.22 -5.53 0.07
N SER A 229 9.71 -5.17 1.25
CA SER A 229 10.60 -6.07 2.00
C SER A 229 9.83 -7.32 2.37
N GLY A 230 10.43 -8.48 2.08
CA GLY A 230 9.86 -9.75 2.50
C GLY A 230 9.68 -9.76 4.00
N ASN A 231 8.49 -10.05 4.46
CA ASN A 231 8.24 -10.18 5.87
C ASN A 231 8.69 -11.55 6.34
N VAL A 232 9.33 -11.57 7.48
CA VAL A 232 9.49 -12.77 8.28
C VAL A 232 8.27 -12.82 9.19
N ASP A 233 7.27 -13.60 8.81
CA ASP A 233 6.26 -14.03 9.77
C ASP A 233 6.97 -14.95 10.77
N ASP A 234 7.12 -14.46 12.00
CA ASP A 234 7.68 -15.29 13.08
C ASP A 234 6.62 -16.20 13.72
N GLY A 235 5.38 -16.13 13.25
CA GLY A 235 4.24 -16.94 13.70
C GLY A 235 3.85 -16.70 15.17
N SER A 236 4.53 -15.79 15.87
CA SER A 236 4.41 -15.66 17.32
C SER A 236 3.31 -14.68 17.76
N ASN A 237 2.94 -13.71 16.92
CA ASN A 237 2.00 -12.63 17.29
C ASN A 237 0.80 -12.48 16.35
N GLY A 238 0.64 -13.36 15.36
CA GLY A 238 -0.42 -13.22 14.37
C GLY A 238 -0.23 -12.00 13.45
N ASP A 239 0.98 -11.50 13.35
CA ASP A 239 1.35 -10.44 12.42
C ASP A 239 1.34 -11.01 11.01
N ALA A 240 0.41 -10.54 10.19
CA ALA A 240 0.35 -10.93 8.80
C ALA A 240 1.58 -10.40 8.04
N PRO A 241 2.12 -11.18 7.08
CA PRO A 241 3.22 -10.72 6.25
C PRO A 241 2.84 -9.46 5.46
N VAL A 242 3.79 -8.54 5.30
CA VAL A 242 3.58 -7.36 4.43
C VAL A 242 3.35 -7.81 3.00
N TRP A 243 4.07 -8.81 2.55
CA TRP A 243 3.89 -9.45 1.25
C TRP A 243 3.70 -10.95 1.41
N ASP A 244 2.48 -11.41 1.12
CA ASP A 244 2.16 -12.83 1.13
C ASP A 244 2.60 -13.48 -0.19
N ARG A 245 3.68 -14.26 -0.12
CA ARG A 245 4.28 -14.93 -1.29
C ARG A 245 3.48 -16.11 -1.77
N ASP A 246 2.71 -16.72 -0.89
CA ASP A 246 1.89 -17.90 -1.21
C ASP A 246 0.64 -17.48 -1.97
N VAL A 247 0.25 -16.22 -1.82
CA VAL A 247 -0.93 -15.64 -2.46
C VAL A 247 -0.59 -14.88 -3.73
N ALA A 248 0.47 -14.04 -3.71
CA ALA A 248 0.83 -13.22 -4.85
C ALA A 248 2.35 -13.15 -5.09
N SER A 249 2.77 -13.39 -6.34
CA SER A 249 4.13 -13.13 -6.81
C SER A 249 4.34 -11.66 -7.17
N ALA A 250 3.35 -11.02 -7.78
CA ALA A 250 3.37 -9.61 -8.14
C ALA A 250 1.94 -9.07 -8.31
N ILE A 251 1.79 -7.76 -8.25
CA ILE A 251 0.53 -7.05 -8.46
C ILE A 251 0.78 -5.91 -9.44
N VAL A 252 -0.01 -5.84 -10.52
CA VAL A 252 -0.03 -4.71 -11.46
C VAL A 252 -1.18 -3.79 -11.08
N VAL A 253 -0.94 -2.49 -11.02
CA VAL A 253 -1.93 -1.52 -10.55
C VAL A 253 -1.89 -0.20 -11.31
N ASP A 254 -3.06 0.39 -11.52
CA ASP A 254 -3.19 1.80 -11.88
C ASP A 254 -3.11 2.66 -10.61
N ARG A 255 -1.96 3.32 -10.43
CA ARG A 255 -1.68 4.19 -9.28
C ARG A 255 -2.76 5.26 -9.06
N SER A 256 -3.32 5.80 -10.13
CA SER A 256 -4.26 6.92 -10.07
C SER A 256 -5.59 6.55 -9.39
N ARG A 257 -5.89 5.27 -9.28
CA ARG A 257 -7.13 4.73 -8.73
C ARG A 257 -7.05 4.37 -7.25
N VAL A 258 -5.87 4.37 -6.69
CA VAL A 258 -5.63 4.09 -5.27
C VAL A 258 -5.42 5.41 -4.54
N VAL A 259 -6.14 5.63 -3.44
CA VAL A 259 -6.00 6.85 -2.62
C VAL A 259 -5.82 6.46 -1.16
N ILE A 260 -4.77 6.96 -0.57
CA ILE A 260 -4.50 6.82 0.86
C ILE A 260 -4.92 8.11 1.56
N GLY A 261 -5.81 8.01 2.55
CA GLY A 261 -6.21 9.14 3.38
C GLY A 261 -5.37 9.23 4.65
N VAL A 262 -4.84 10.40 4.95
CA VAL A 262 -4.19 10.67 6.23
C VAL A 262 -5.00 11.74 6.93
N ARG A 263 -5.57 11.43 8.10
CA ARG A 263 -6.39 12.38 8.86
C ARG A 263 -5.61 13.06 9.97
N GLN A 264 -4.82 12.31 10.66
CA GLN A 264 -4.05 12.77 11.80
C GLN A 264 -2.63 12.31 11.65
N ASP A 265 -1.73 13.26 11.71
CA ASP A 265 -0.32 12.96 11.83
C ASP A 265 -0.07 12.14 13.07
N ILE A 266 1.00 11.39 13.01
CA ILE A 266 1.32 10.45 14.05
C ILE A 266 1.67 11.21 15.32
N THR A 267 1.03 10.82 16.41
CA THR A 267 1.30 11.39 17.74
C THR A 267 2.02 10.36 18.57
N VAL A 268 3.11 10.79 19.20
CA VAL A 268 3.86 9.99 20.17
C VAL A 268 3.49 10.49 21.58
N LYS A 269 3.14 9.58 22.47
CA LYS A 269 2.91 9.90 23.87
C LYS A 269 3.78 9.04 24.76
N TYR A 270 4.48 9.69 25.67
CA TYR A 270 5.21 9.06 26.75
C TYR A 270 4.25 8.75 27.90
N LEU A 271 4.24 7.53 28.38
CA LEU A 271 3.39 7.01 29.45
C LEU A 271 4.27 6.48 30.57
N ASP A 272 4.12 7.05 31.76
CA ASP A 272 4.85 6.66 32.98
C ASP A 272 3.94 6.04 34.05
N GLN A 273 2.64 6.36 34.05
CA GLN A 273 1.69 5.97 35.09
C GLN A 273 0.47 5.26 34.53
N ALA A 274 0.65 4.42 33.50
CA ALA A 274 -0.43 3.72 32.84
C ALA A 274 -0.37 2.20 33.11
N THR A 275 -1.50 1.52 32.95
CA THR A 275 -1.54 0.07 32.87
C THR A 275 -1.60 -0.35 31.40
N VAL A 276 -0.60 -1.05 30.92
CA VAL A 276 -0.46 -1.48 29.53
C VAL A 276 -0.36 -3.02 29.51
N GLY A 277 -1.26 -3.67 28.75
CA GLY A 277 -1.25 -5.13 28.64
C GLY A 277 -1.40 -5.88 29.97
N GLY A 278 -2.08 -5.27 30.97
CA GLY A 278 -2.21 -5.84 32.31
C GLY A 278 -1.02 -5.58 33.24
N ILE A 279 -0.02 -4.84 32.76
CA ILE A 279 1.17 -4.46 33.53
C ILE A 279 1.00 -3.02 34.00
N ASN A 280 1.05 -2.78 35.30
CA ASN A 280 1.14 -1.44 35.84
C ASN A 280 2.58 -0.94 35.72
N LEU A 281 2.77 0.11 34.90
CA LEU A 281 4.11 0.63 34.60
C LEU A 281 4.83 1.17 35.84
N ALA A 282 4.10 1.89 36.71
CA ALA A 282 4.63 2.50 37.90
C ALA A 282 5.10 1.44 38.98
N GLU A 283 4.46 0.25 39.01
CA GLU A 283 4.85 -0.80 39.95
C GLU A 283 6.11 -1.56 39.52
N ARG A 284 6.52 -1.42 38.27
CA ARG A 284 7.62 -2.17 37.68
C ARG A 284 8.76 -1.30 37.14
N ASP A 285 8.75 -0.01 37.48
CA ASP A 285 9.74 0.95 37.00
C ASP A 285 9.86 0.92 35.46
N MET A 286 8.70 0.94 34.79
CA MET A 286 8.59 0.89 33.33
C MET A 286 7.97 2.17 32.79
N VAL A 287 8.36 2.52 31.59
CA VAL A 287 7.75 3.55 30.77
C VAL A 287 7.27 2.96 29.46
N ALA A 288 6.32 3.61 28.79
CA ALA A 288 5.89 3.17 27.48
C ALA A 288 5.77 4.33 26.51
N LEU A 289 6.14 4.08 25.26
CA LEU A 289 5.88 4.98 24.14
C LEU A 289 4.64 4.49 23.40
N ARG A 290 3.64 5.36 23.30
CA ARG A 290 2.42 5.09 22.50
C ARG A 290 2.46 5.88 21.22
N PHE A 291 2.44 5.19 20.12
CA PHE A 291 2.35 5.74 18.76
C PHE A 291 0.94 5.53 18.23
N CYS A 292 0.34 6.55 17.67
CA CYS A 292 -0.94 6.42 17.00
C CYS A 292 -1.06 7.40 15.82
N GLY A 293 -1.61 6.88 14.71
CA GLY A 293 -1.94 7.62 13.50
C GLY A 293 -3.34 7.23 13.00
N ARG A 294 -3.92 8.02 12.11
CA ARG A 294 -5.24 7.73 11.53
C ARG A 294 -5.16 7.73 10.03
N PHE A 295 -5.40 6.56 9.45
CA PHE A 295 -5.29 6.29 8.04
C PHE A 295 -6.62 5.84 7.45
N ALA A 296 -6.81 6.10 6.17
CA ALA A 296 -7.94 5.66 5.37
C ALA A 296 -7.44 5.12 4.03
N TYR A 297 -8.24 4.30 3.39
CA TYR A 297 -7.94 3.76 2.09
C TYR A 297 -9.19 3.72 1.23
N ALA A 298 -9.07 4.04 -0.05
CA ALA A 298 -10.11 3.84 -1.05
C ALA A 298 -9.54 3.43 -2.39
N LEU A 299 -10.25 2.51 -3.05
CA LEU A 299 -9.96 2.03 -4.40
C LEU A 299 -11.06 2.50 -5.36
N GLY A 300 -10.65 3.11 -6.47
CA GLY A 300 -11.53 3.62 -7.52
C GLY A 300 -11.81 2.57 -8.59
N ASP A 301 -12.56 1.53 -8.27
CA ASP A 301 -12.87 0.35 -9.10
C ASP A 301 -14.20 0.44 -9.88
N ASN A 302 -14.85 1.61 -9.94
CA ASN A 302 -16.23 1.77 -10.41
C ASN A 302 -16.35 2.28 -11.85
N ILE A 303 -15.38 2.07 -12.73
CA ILE A 303 -15.51 2.48 -14.13
C ILE A 303 -16.19 1.37 -14.93
N ALA A 304 -17.42 1.62 -15.34
CA ALA A 304 -18.16 0.75 -16.23
C ALA A 304 -18.08 1.29 -17.69
N GLN A 305 -17.11 0.84 -18.46
CA GLN A 305 -17.04 1.08 -19.91
C GLN A 305 -17.73 -0.05 -20.69
N GLY A 306 -19.06 -0.15 -20.54
CA GLY A 306 -19.84 -1.18 -21.24
C GLY A 306 -19.72 -2.58 -20.65
N ARG A 307 -19.03 -2.76 -19.54
CA ARG A 307 -18.95 -3.98 -18.71
C ARG A 307 -19.57 -3.73 -17.35
N VAL A 308 -19.90 -4.78 -16.64
CA VAL A 308 -20.36 -4.68 -15.24
C VAL A 308 -19.16 -4.24 -14.39
N ALA A 309 -19.36 -3.24 -13.53
CA ALA A 309 -18.27 -2.70 -12.69
C ALA A 309 -17.58 -3.76 -11.80
N ALA A 310 -18.25 -4.86 -11.50
CA ALA A 310 -17.69 -5.99 -10.76
C ALA A 310 -16.71 -6.85 -11.59
N GLU A 311 -16.68 -6.70 -12.91
CA GLU A 311 -15.82 -7.47 -13.81
C GLU A 311 -14.52 -6.74 -14.18
N ASN A 312 -14.30 -5.54 -13.65
CA ASN A 312 -13.13 -4.74 -13.96
C ASN A 312 -12.53 -4.15 -12.68
N SER A 313 -11.27 -4.46 -12.45
CA SER A 313 -10.47 -3.88 -11.38
C SER A 313 -9.30 -3.06 -11.94
N PRO A 314 -8.90 -1.96 -11.31
CA PRO A 314 -7.66 -1.27 -11.66
C PRO A 314 -6.40 -2.04 -11.22
N VAL A 315 -6.59 -3.29 -10.79
CA VAL A 315 -5.55 -4.16 -10.25
C VAL A 315 -5.63 -5.54 -10.91
N ALA A 316 -4.49 -6.11 -11.25
CA ALA A 316 -4.36 -7.52 -11.61
C ALA A 316 -3.28 -8.18 -10.75
N VAL A 317 -3.52 -9.42 -10.36
CA VAL A 317 -2.63 -10.18 -9.48
C VAL A 317 -1.98 -11.33 -10.25
N ILE A 318 -0.71 -11.53 -9.97
CA ILE A 318 0.06 -12.67 -10.48
C ILE A 318 0.28 -13.63 -9.31
N THR A 319 -0.36 -14.79 -9.36
CA THR A 319 -0.22 -15.82 -8.33
C THR A 319 1.03 -16.67 -8.56
N PRO A 320 1.57 -17.31 -7.52
CA PRO A 320 2.69 -18.22 -7.66
C PRO A 320 2.41 -19.38 -8.64
N TYR A 321 3.46 -20.00 -9.15
CA TYR A 321 3.36 -21.18 -9.99
C TYR A 321 2.74 -22.35 -9.20
N ALA A 322 1.66 -22.90 -9.72
CA ALA A 322 0.90 -23.99 -9.05
C ALA A 322 1.61 -25.37 -9.08
N GLY A 323 2.81 -25.46 -9.62
CA GLY A 323 3.60 -26.68 -9.78
C GLY A 323 4.82 -26.80 -8.86
N SER A 324 4.93 -25.96 -7.82
CA SER A 324 6.04 -26.04 -6.84
C SER A 324 5.59 -26.64 -5.53
#